data_f882d3a7aa88e46b0cdcb000127ea157
#
_entry.id   f882d3a7aa88e46b0cdcb000127ea157
#
_cell.length_a   1.000
_cell.length_b   1.000
_cell.length_c   1.000
_cell.angle_alpha   90.00
_cell.angle_beta   90.00
_cell.angle_gamma   90.00
#
_symmetry.space_group_name_H-M   'P 1'
#
loop_
_entity.id
_entity.type
_entity.pdbx_description
1 polymer ?
#
loop_
_entity_poly.entity_id
_entity_poly.type
_entity_poly.pdbx_seq_one_letter_code
_entity_poly.pdbx_strand_id
1 'polypeptide(L)'
;MCSSDLTPELDFDPEWVDSLKLILPCDGVPVPRRTMRLPNAPRDYRSGTHRGIDFFATWGTPVKAVADGIVIRADHYYEEVPVEFRENLLSTSARVGNTPSDIFNSVLLGKAVFLDHGFDLVPGFRVITIYAHLSHIENNVNPGNLIKGGDFVGNSGNTGMRESTLGSRADPIYTGR
;
A
#
# COMPACT_ATOMS: atom_id res chain seq x y z
N MET A 1 26.51 -20.50 22.95
CA MET A 1 25.12 -20.77 23.31
C MET A 1 24.33 -19.53 22.92
N CYS A 2 23.67 -19.55 21.76
CA CYS A 2 22.76 -18.46 21.40
C CYS A 2 21.46 -18.71 22.15
N SER A 3 21.15 -17.80 23.09
CA SER A 3 19.85 -17.74 23.72
C SER A 3 18.84 -17.33 22.64
N SER A 4 17.97 -18.21 22.27
CA SER A 4 16.77 -17.85 21.50
C SER A 4 15.83 -17.16 22.47
N ASP A 5 15.89 -15.82 22.52
CA ASP A 5 14.82 -15.02 23.09
C ASP A 5 13.58 -15.27 22.25
N LEU A 6 12.82 -16.28 22.66
CA LEU A 6 11.45 -16.48 22.22
C LEU A 6 10.65 -15.30 22.79
N THR A 7 10.48 -14.26 21.99
CA THR A 7 9.39 -13.32 22.24
C THR A 7 8.12 -14.16 22.31
N PRO A 8 7.34 -14.05 23.40
CA PRO A 8 6.07 -14.79 23.48
C PRO A 8 5.26 -14.48 22.21
N GLU A 9 4.84 -15.52 21.50
CA GLU A 9 3.91 -15.40 20.40
C GLU A 9 2.63 -14.81 20.98
N LEU A 10 2.37 -13.54 20.70
CA LEU A 10 1.13 -12.89 21.11
C LEU A 10 0.03 -13.43 20.20
N ASP A 11 -0.93 -14.13 20.79
CA ASP A 11 -2.12 -14.56 20.08
C ASP A 11 -2.86 -13.33 19.56
N PHE A 12 -3.20 -13.35 18.26
CA PHE A 12 -3.95 -12.27 17.63
C PHE A 12 -5.38 -12.26 18.16
N ASP A 13 -5.79 -11.13 18.75
CA ASP A 13 -7.15 -10.90 19.20
C ASP A 13 -7.93 -10.07 18.15
N PRO A 14 -8.98 -10.61 17.54
CA PRO A 14 -9.80 -9.88 16.57
C PRO A 14 -10.39 -8.58 17.12
N GLU A 15 -10.67 -8.48 18.44
CA GLU A 15 -11.20 -7.27 19.07
C GLU A 15 -10.25 -6.07 18.94
N TRP A 16 -8.94 -6.31 18.78
CA TRP A 16 -7.99 -5.22 18.53
C TRP A 16 -8.27 -4.51 17.20
N VAL A 17 -8.70 -5.26 16.18
CA VAL A 17 -9.04 -4.67 14.87
C VAL A 17 -10.33 -3.88 14.96
N ASP A 18 -11.33 -4.39 15.67
CA ASP A 18 -12.63 -3.72 15.86
C ASP A 18 -12.50 -2.42 16.68
N SER A 19 -11.47 -2.33 17.53
CA SER A 19 -11.17 -1.14 18.33
C SER A 19 -10.38 -0.06 17.57
N LEU A 20 -9.84 -0.34 16.36
CA LEU A 20 -9.03 0.59 15.59
C LEU A 20 -9.83 1.82 15.15
N LYS A 21 -9.39 2.99 15.60
CA LYS A 21 -9.96 4.29 15.20
C LYS A 21 -9.17 4.85 14.03
N LEU A 22 -9.47 4.37 12.83
CA LEU A 22 -8.84 4.86 11.60
C LEU A 22 -9.76 5.83 10.86
N ILE A 23 -9.15 6.86 10.28
CA ILE A 23 -9.83 7.80 9.37
C ILE A 23 -9.84 7.18 7.97
N LEU A 24 -10.91 7.38 7.20
CA LEU A 24 -10.92 6.99 5.79
C LEU A 24 -9.89 7.82 5.01
N PRO A 25 -9.05 7.17 4.19
CA PRO A 25 -7.96 7.86 3.48
C PRO A 25 -8.45 8.84 2.40
N CYS A 26 -9.67 8.68 1.90
CA CYS A 26 -10.25 9.55 0.88
C CYS A 26 -11.66 9.96 1.27
N ASP A 27 -11.92 11.27 1.31
CA ASP A 27 -13.25 11.79 1.64
C ASP A 27 -14.29 11.35 0.60
N GLY A 28 -15.43 10.87 1.09
CA GLY A 28 -16.53 10.43 0.24
C GLY A 28 -16.30 9.12 -0.52
N VAL A 29 -15.16 8.49 -0.35
CA VAL A 29 -14.86 7.18 -0.96
C VAL A 29 -15.08 6.07 0.08
N PRO A 30 -16.10 5.23 -0.10
CA PRO A 30 -16.40 4.18 0.87
C PRO A 30 -15.40 3.03 0.79
N VAL A 31 -15.29 2.28 1.89
CA VAL A 31 -14.58 1.00 1.90
C VAL A 31 -15.21 0.05 0.86
N PRO A 32 -14.42 -0.57 -0.02
CA PRO A 32 -14.94 -1.44 -1.06
C PRO A 32 -15.59 -2.70 -0.49
N ARG A 33 -16.68 -3.16 -1.12
CA ARG A 33 -17.36 -4.40 -0.75
C ARG A 33 -17.01 -5.59 -1.64
N ARG A 34 -16.34 -5.34 -2.77
CA ARG A 34 -15.94 -6.40 -3.71
C ARG A 34 -14.71 -7.13 -3.17
N THR A 35 -14.80 -8.45 -3.04
CA THR A 35 -13.72 -9.31 -2.50
C THR A 35 -12.40 -9.12 -3.23
N MET A 36 -12.41 -8.92 -4.55
CA MET A 36 -11.21 -8.67 -5.35
C MET A 36 -10.44 -7.39 -4.99
N ARG A 37 -11.05 -6.48 -4.22
CA ARG A 37 -10.44 -5.23 -3.74
C ARG A 37 -10.01 -5.27 -2.27
N LEU A 38 -10.24 -6.40 -1.63
CA LEU A 38 -9.92 -6.64 -0.22
C LEU A 38 -8.63 -7.46 -0.10
N PRO A 39 -8.00 -7.48 1.08
CA PRO A 39 -6.84 -8.32 1.33
C PRO A 39 -7.12 -9.79 1.02
N ASN A 40 -6.07 -10.53 0.66
CA ASN A 40 -6.07 -11.95 0.29
C ASN A 40 -6.76 -12.28 -1.05
N ALA A 41 -7.30 -11.32 -1.78
CA ALA A 41 -7.78 -11.58 -3.14
C ALA A 41 -6.65 -12.12 -4.04
N PRO A 42 -6.91 -13.16 -4.85
CA PRO A 42 -5.88 -13.76 -5.68
C PRO A 42 -5.36 -12.76 -6.74
N ARG A 43 -4.06 -12.86 -7.03
CA ARG A 43 -3.37 -12.13 -8.09
C ARG A 43 -2.57 -13.13 -8.92
N ASP A 44 -3.29 -14.00 -9.65
CA ASP A 44 -2.73 -15.15 -10.38
C ASP A 44 -1.69 -14.74 -11.41
N TYR A 45 -1.83 -13.55 -12.00
CA TYR A 45 -0.89 -13.01 -12.99
C TYR A 45 0.55 -12.82 -12.45
N ARG A 46 0.76 -12.94 -11.14
CA ARG A 46 2.06 -12.84 -10.48
C ARG A 46 2.28 -13.87 -9.36
N SER A 47 1.40 -14.87 -9.25
CA SER A 47 1.40 -15.84 -8.13
C SER A 47 1.51 -15.15 -6.76
N GLY A 48 0.54 -14.29 -6.48
CA GLY A 48 0.48 -13.54 -5.22
C GLY A 48 -0.93 -13.29 -4.76
N THR A 49 -1.03 -12.57 -3.67
CA THR A 49 -2.30 -12.09 -3.12
C THR A 49 -2.32 -10.57 -3.04
N HIS A 50 -3.51 -10.01 -3.01
CA HIS A 50 -3.72 -8.60 -2.71
C HIS A 50 -3.38 -8.34 -1.24
N ARG A 51 -2.51 -7.38 -0.96
CA ARG A 51 -2.03 -7.09 0.40
C ARG A 51 -2.68 -5.85 1.02
N GLY A 52 -3.66 -5.25 0.33
CA GLY A 52 -4.27 -4.01 0.77
C GLY A 52 -5.75 -3.92 0.46
N ILE A 53 -6.28 -2.71 0.56
CA ILE A 53 -7.65 -2.34 0.23
C ILE A 53 -7.60 -1.36 -0.93
N ASP A 54 -8.26 -1.68 -2.04
CA ASP A 54 -8.35 -0.79 -3.21
C ASP A 54 -9.53 0.18 -3.05
N PHE A 55 -9.27 1.37 -2.54
CA PHE A 55 -10.24 2.46 -2.52
C PHE A 55 -10.50 3.00 -3.92
N PHE A 56 -11.78 3.15 -4.27
CA PHE A 56 -12.21 3.56 -5.59
C PHE A 56 -12.27 5.09 -5.69
N ALA A 57 -11.09 5.70 -5.76
CA ALA A 57 -10.94 7.14 -5.90
C ALA A 57 -10.63 7.50 -7.36
N THR A 58 -11.15 8.62 -7.86
CA THR A 58 -10.73 9.18 -9.14
C THR A 58 -9.29 9.63 -9.07
N TRP A 59 -8.59 9.63 -10.21
CA TRP A 59 -7.21 10.10 -10.29
C TRP A 59 -7.09 11.54 -9.76
N GLY A 60 -6.14 11.80 -8.87
CA GLY A 60 -5.94 13.10 -8.26
C GLY A 60 -6.77 13.36 -6.99
N THR A 61 -7.58 12.41 -6.51
CA THR A 61 -8.31 12.55 -5.24
C THR A 61 -7.31 12.73 -4.08
N PRO A 62 -7.53 13.70 -3.18
CA PRO A 62 -6.71 13.86 -1.99
C PRO A 62 -6.70 12.61 -1.11
N VAL A 63 -5.51 12.19 -0.68
CA VAL A 63 -5.29 11.06 0.22
C VAL A 63 -4.78 11.58 1.55
N LYS A 64 -5.39 11.14 2.64
CA LYS A 64 -5.10 11.54 4.02
C LYS A 64 -4.47 10.39 4.81
N ALA A 65 -3.66 10.75 5.80
CA ALA A 65 -3.18 9.78 6.79
C ALA A 65 -4.34 9.22 7.60
N VAL A 66 -4.39 7.91 7.76
CA VAL A 66 -5.47 7.22 8.49
C VAL A 66 -5.33 7.35 10.01
N ALA A 67 -4.14 7.62 10.51
CA ALA A 67 -3.80 7.86 11.91
C ALA A 67 -2.48 8.63 12.01
N ASP A 68 -2.11 9.07 13.22
CA ASP A 68 -0.81 9.67 13.51
C ASP A 68 0.32 8.66 13.24
N GLY A 69 1.42 9.11 12.64
CA GLY A 69 2.56 8.23 12.37
C GLY A 69 3.80 8.99 11.91
N ILE A 70 4.93 8.30 11.91
CA ILE A 70 6.20 8.82 11.40
C ILE A 70 6.42 8.27 10.00
N VAL A 71 6.74 9.14 9.05
CA VAL A 71 7.11 8.70 7.70
C VAL A 71 8.41 7.91 7.76
N ILE A 72 8.39 6.66 7.30
CA ILE A 72 9.61 5.84 7.20
C ILE A 72 10.08 5.66 5.76
N ARG A 73 9.18 5.92 4.78
CA ARG A 73 9.50 5.94 3.35
C ARG A 73 8.52 6.84 2.59
N ALA A 74 9.04 7.61 1.62
CA ALA A 74 8.25 8.42 0.70
C ALA A 74 8.97 8.45 -0.67
N ASP A 75 8.32 7.87 -1.68
CA ASP A 75 8.92 7.64 -3.01
C ASP A 75 8.65 8.82 -3.94
N HIS A 76 9.11 10.04 -3.57
CA HIS A 76 8.93 11.26 -4.36
C HIS A 76 9.48 11.13 -5.79
N TYR A 77 10.59 10.41 -5.95
CA TYR A 77 11.34 10.27 -7.20
C TYR A 77 11.08 8.93 -7.89
N TYR A 78 9.96 8.26 -7.55
CA TYR A 78 9.60 7.03 -8.25
C TYR A 78 9.41 7.30 -9.74
N GLU A 79 10.05 6.48 -10.56
CA GLU A 79 9.91 6.44 -12.01
C GLU A 79 9.33 5.10 -12.45
N GLU A 80 8.46 5.15 -13.47
CA GLU A 80 7.88 3.93 -14.03
C GLU A 80 8.95 3.09 -14.71
N VAL A 81 8.95 1.80 -14.43
CA VAL A 81 9.79 0.86 -15.16
C VAL A 81 9.23 0.63 -16.57
N PRO A 82 10.08 0.30 -17.57
CA PRO A 82 9.60 -0.06 -18.90
C PRO A 82 8.57 -1.20 -18.85
N VAL A 83 7.53 -1.12 -19.67
CA VAL A 83 6.44 -2.09 -19.68
C VAL A 83 6.92 -3.54 -19.88
N GLU A 84 7.87 -3.75 -20.79
CA GLU A 84 8.45 -5.07 -21.06
C GLU A 84 9.19 -5.62 -19.83
N PHE A 85 9.93 -4.77 -19.11
CA PHE A 85 10.61 -5.16 -17.89
C PHE A 85 9.60 -5.58 -16.81
N ARG A 86 8.55 -4.78 -16.62
CA ARG A 86 7.47 -5.10 -15.68
C ARG A 86 6.78 -6.43 -16.02
N GLU A 87 6.43 -6.63 -17.29
CA GLU A 87 5.76 -7.86 -17.74
C GLU A 87 6.66 -9.10 -17.56
N ASN A 88 7.96 -8.98 -17.82
CA ASN A 88 8.94 -10.03 -17.59
C ASN A 88 9.08 -10.39 -16.10
N LEU A 89 9.10 -9.40 -15.21
CA LEU A 89 9.12 -9.63 -13.77
C LEU A 89 7.88 -10.38 -13.29
N LEU A 90 6.69 -9.97 -13.76
CA LEU A 90 5.42 -10.58 -13.36
C LEU A 90 5.27 -12.01 -13.90
N SER A 91 5.62 -12.24 -15.17
CA SER A 91 5.58 -13.57 -15.78
C SER A 91 6.59 -14.52 -15.11
N THR A 92 7.76 -14.00 -14.75
CA THR A 92 8.75 -14.78 -13.98
C THR A 92 8.24 -15.11 -12.59
N SER A 93 7.64 -14.13 -11.89
CA SER A 93 7.00 -14.36 -10.58
C SER A 93 5.91 -15.44 -10.66
N ALA A 94 5.08 -15.38 -11.70
CA ALA A 94 4.03 -16.39 -11.93
C ALA A 94 4.64 -17.77 -12.16
N ARG A 95 5.72 -17.88 -12.94
CA ARG A 95 6.40 -19.15 -13.24
C ARG A 95 7.08 -19.76 -12.01
N VAL A 96 7.68 -18.94 -11.14
CA VAL A 96 8.34 -19.41 -9.92
C VAL A 96 7.39 -19.60 -8.74
N GLY A 97 6.11 -19.23 -8.91
CA GLY A 97 5.08 -19.39 -7.90
C GLY A 97 5.14 -18.40 -6.76
N ASN A 98 5.89 -17.29 -6.90
CA ASN A 98 6.03 -16.27 -5.86
C ASN A 98 6.39 -14.91 -6.44
N THR A 99 5.80 -13.83 -5.89
CA THR A 99 6.26 -12.46 -6.14
C THR A 99 7.19 -12.04 -5.00
N PRO A 100 8.50 -11.86 -5.26
CA PRO A 100 9.44 -11.36 -4.26
C PRO A 100 9.04 -10.01 -3.67
N SER A 101 9.38 -9.78 -2.40
CA SER A 101 8.98 -8.57 -1.68
C SER A 101 9.62 -7.30 -2.24
N ASP A 102 10.82 -7.37 -2.77
CA ASP A 102 11.51 -6.26 -3.42
C ASP A 102 10.82 -5.83 -4.71
N ILE A 103 10.37 -6.80 -5.55
CA ILE A 103 9.56 -6.51 -6.74
C ILE A 103 8.25 -5.85 -6.33
N PHE A 104 7.57 -6.41 -5.31
CA PHE A 104 6.32 -5.84 -4.82
C PHE A 104 6.52 -4.41 -4.33
N ASN A 105 7.49 -4.19 -3.43
CA ASN A 105 7.69 -2.90 -2.77
C ASN A 105 8.32 -1.84 -3.68
N SER A 106 9.12 -2.22 -4.67
CA SER A 106 9.89 -1.27 -5.48
C SER A 106 9.30 -1.01 -6.86
N VAL A 107 8.46 -1.91 -7.37
CA VAL A 107 7.87 -1.79 -8.70
C VAL A 107 6.35 -1.69 -8.63
N LEU A 108 5.71 -2.65 -7.93
CA LEU A 108 4.25 -2.78 -8.00
C LEU A 108 3.49 -1.76 -7.15
N LEU A 109 4.07 -1.25 -6.07
CA LEU A 109 3.42 -0.20 -5.27
C LEU A 109 3.42 1.17 -5.96
N GLY A 110 4.31 1.36 -6.94
CA GLY A 110 4.47 2.66 -7.56
C GLY A 110 5.00 3.70 -6.57
N LYS A 111 4.58 4.93 -6.76
CA LYS A 111 4.86 6.03 -5.82
C LYS A 111 4.09 5.77 -4.52
N ALA A 112 4.82 5.55 -3.43
CA ALA A 112 4.24 5.12 -2.17
C ALA A 112 4.78 5.90 -0.97
N VAL A 113 3.95 5.96 0.08
CA VAL A 113 4.30 6.50 1.40
C VAL A 113 4.06 5.42 2.44
N PHE A 114 4.99 5.25 3.37
CA PHE A 114 4.89 4.33 4.50
C PHE A 114 4.89 5.13 5.79
N LEU A 115 3.83 5.01 6.59
CA LEU A 115 3.70 5.61 7.90
C LEU A 115 3.79 4.53 8.99
N ASP A 116 4.71 4.72 9.90
CA ASP A 116 4.88 3.89 11.08
C ASP A 116 4.12 4.50 12.26
N HIS A 117 3.14 3.78 12.76
CA HIS A 117 2.30 4.16 13.89
C HIS A 117 2.81 3.61 15.22
N GLY A 118 3.99 2.96 15.23
CA GLY A 118 4.51 2.30 16.43
C GLY A 118 3.57 1.18 16.91
N PHE A 119 3.39 1.13 18.23
CA PHE A 119 2.55 0.16 18.92
C PHE A 119 1.24 0.78 19.46
N ASP A 120 0.93 2.01 19.05
CA ASP A 120 -0.20 2.77 19.63
C ASP A 120 -1.56 2.32 19.08
N LEU A 121 -1.61 1.75 17.88
CA LEU A 121 -2.85 1.30 17.24
C LEU A 121 -3.27 -0.09 17.70
N VAL A 122 -2.32 -1.01 17.85
CA VAL A 122 -2.61 -2.40 18.26
C VAL A 122 -1.61 -2.80 19.33
N PRO A 123 -2.05 -3.12 20.54
CA PRO A 123 -1.16 -3.52 21.62
C PRO A 123 -0.25 -4.70 21.23
N GLY A 124 1.06 -4.53 21.43
CA GLY A 124 2.05 -5.56 21.12
C GLY A 124 2.43 -5.73 19.64
N PHE A 125 1.77 -5.00 18.73
CA PHE A 125 2.08 -5.02 17.30
C PHE A 125 2.48 -3.65 16.77
N ARG A 126 3.59 -3.59 16.05
CA ARG A 126 3.97 -2.41 15.30
C ARG A 126 3.16 -2.35 14.02
N VAL A 127 2.41 -1.25 13.84
CA VAL A 127 1.52 -1.07 12.68
C VAL A 127 2.14 -0.09 11.70
N ILE A 128 2.18 -0.48 10.43
CA ILE A 128 2.63 0.37 9.33
C ILE A 128 1.52 0.44 8.30
N THR A 129 1.10 1.65 7.92
CA THR A 129 0.21 1.84 6.79
C THR A 129 0.97 2.25 5.55
N ILE A 130 0.51 1.77 4.38
CA ILE A 130 1.13 2.01 3.08
C ILE A 130 0.10 2.64 2.16
N TYR A 131 0.41 3.82 1.66
CA TYR A 131 -0.36 4.53 0.64
C TYR A 131 0.35 4.31 -0.69
N ALA A 132 -0.26 3.56 -1.60
CA ALA A 132 0.37 3.15 -2.85
C ALA A 132 -0.32 3.77 -4.07
N HIS A 133 0.32 3.62 -5.23
CA HIS A 133 -0.17 4.09 -6.52
C HIS A 133 -0.45 5.60 -6.58
N LEU A 134 0.24 6.39 -5.78
CA LEU A 134 0.04 7.84 -5.73
C LEU A 134 0.50 8.51 -7.02
N SER A 135 -0.22 9.56 -7.46
CA SER A 135 0.23 10.44 -8.53
C SER A 135 1.18 11.53 -8.01
N HIS A 136 0.97 11.95 -6.77
CA HIS A 136 1.74 12.98 -6.09
C HIS A 136 1.89 12.63 -4.61
N ILE A 137 3.04 12.95 -4.02
CA ILE A 137 3.29 12.93 -2.57
C ILE A 137 3.52 14.37 -2.14
N GLU A 138 2.88 14.79 -1.03
CA GLU A 138 3.01 16.14 -0.50
C GLU A 138 4.46 16.43 -0.05
N ASN A 139 4.94 17.65 -0.31
CA ASN A 139 6.34 18.02 -0.14
C ASN A 139 6.88 17.86 1.29
N ASN A 140 6.02 18.00 2.30
CA ASN A 140 6.39 17.82 3.72
C ASN A 140 6.35 16.36 4.19
N VAL A 141 5.92 15.42 3.36
CA VAL A 141 5.89 13.99 3.66
C VAL A 141 7.25 13.39 3.36
N ASN A 142 8.17 13.49 4.31
CA ASN A 142 9.55 13.01 4.17
C ASN A 142 9.92 12.08 5.33
N PRO A 143 10.81 11.09 5.13
CA PRO A 143 11.26 10.20 6.19
C PRO A 143 11.72 10.97 7.44
N GLY A 144 11.22 10.55 8.61
CA GLY A 144 11.45 11.19 9.90
C GLY A 144 10.39 12.23 10.31
N ASN A 145 9.53 12.70 9.39
CA ASN A 145 8.49 13.66 9.73
C ASN A 145 7.28 12.98 10.38
N LEU A 146 6.73 13.64 11.39
CA LEU A 146 5.46 13.26 12.00
C LEU A 146 4.30 13.76 11.13
N ILE A 147 3.38 12.88 10.82
CA ILE A 147 2.13 13.17 10.11
C ILE A 147 0.96 12.84 11.05
N LYS A 148 0.00 13.75 11.13
CA LYS A 148 -1.21 13.53 11.95
C LYS A 148 -2.30 12.83 11.15
N GLY A 149 -3.13 12.07 11.85
CA GLY A 149 -4.35 11.52 11.25
C GLY A 149 -5.21 12.61 10.64
N GLY A 150 -5.59 12.45 9.38
CA GLY A 150 -6.31 13.46 8.60
C GLY A 150 -5.44 14.43 7.81
N ASP A 151 -4.13 14.48 8.04
CA ASP A 151 -3.22 15.30 7.24
C ASP A 151 -3.14 14.78 5.79
N PHE A 152 -2.96 15.72 4.87
CA PHE A 152 -2.79 15.41 3.45
C PHE A 152 -1.44 14.73 3.20
N VAL A 153 -1.49 13.54 2.60
CA VAL A 153 -0.31 12.72 2.27
C VAL A 153 0.07 12.87 0.80
N GLY A 154 -0.91 12.99 -0.08
CA GLY A 154 -0.71 13.06 -1.52
C GLY A 154 -2.01 12.87 -2.30
N ASN A 155 -1.90 12.63 -3.59
CA ASN A 155 -3.04 12.41 -4.45
C ASN A 155 -3.07 10.97 -4.99
N SER A 156 -4.26 10.41 -5.11
CA SER A 156 -4.47 9.12 -5.75
C SER A 156 -3.99 9.13 -7.21
N GLY A 157 -3.55 7.99 -7.69
CA GLY A 157 -3.06 7.79 -9.05
C GLY A 157 -3.09 6.32 -9.44
N ASN A 158 -2.22 5.96 -10.37
CA ASN A 158 -2.07 4.59 -10.86
C ASN A 158 -0.61 4.17 -11.08
N THR A 159 0.35 4.89 -10.45
CA THR A 159 1.78 4.55 -10.59
C THR A 159 2.07 3.11 -10.18
N GLY A 160 3.02 2.43 -10.84
CA GLY A 160 3.30 1.01 -10.63
C GLY A 160 2.28 0.06 -11.26
N MET A 161 1.17 0.56 -11.78
CA MET A 161 0.19 -0.23 -12.52
C MET A 161 0.57 -0.32 -14.02
N ARG A 162 0.00 -1.31 -14.72
CA ARG A 162 0.28 -1.52 -16.15
C ARG A 162 -0.06 -0.29 -17.00
N GLU A 163 -1.20 0.31 -16.72
CA GLU A 163 -1.71 1.47 -17.45
C GLU A 163 -0.76 2.67 -17.33
N SER A 164 -0.17 2.88 -16.16
CA SER A 164 0.80 3.94 -15.93
C SER A 164 2.09 3.71 -16.71
N THR A 165 2.58 2.47 -16.78
CA THR A 165 3.77 2.13 -17.58
C THR A 165 3.56 2.32 -19.10
N LEU A 166 2.29 2.32 -19.54
CA LEU A 166 1.88 2.65 -20.91
C LEU A 166 1.63 4.16 -21.12
N GLY A 167 1.90 5.00 -20.11
CA GLY A 167 1.63 6.44 -20.16
C GLY A 167 0.15 6.82 -20.05
N SER A 168 -0.71 5.88 -19.66
CA SER A 168 -2.13 6.14 -19.48
C SER A 168 -2.44 6.54 -18.04
N ARG A 169 -3.25 7.61 -17.89
CA ARG A 169 -3.86 8.01 -16.61
C ARG A 169 -5.24 7.35 -16.45
N ALA A 170 -5.31 6.04 -16.68
CA ALA A 170 -6.57 5.34 -16.44
C ALA A 170 -6.94 5.48 -14.97
N ASP A 171 -8.18 5.90 -14.71
CA ASP A 171 -8.76 5.77 -13.38
C ASP A 171 -8.66 4.29 -12.97
N PRO A 172 -8.32 3.96 -11.70
CA PRO A 172 -8.26 2.58 -11.22
C PRO A 172 -9.59 1.82 -11.37
N ILE A 173 -10.58 2.44 -12.02
CA ILE A 173 -11.94 1.95 -12.26
C ILE A 173 -12.02 0.86 -13.33
N TYR A 174 -11.07 0.73 -14.24
CA TYR A 174 -11.20 -0.16 -15.40
C TYR A 174 -10.13 -1.25 -15.48
N THR A 175 -10.07 -2.16 -14.53
CA THR A 175 -9.63 -3.53 -14.80
C THR A 175 -10.80 -4.49 -14.60
N GLY A 176 -11.87 -4.25 -15.33
CA GLY A 176 -12.90 -5.25 -15.56
C GLY A 176 -12.55 -6.03 -16.83
N ARG A 177 -11.82 -7.14 -16.67
CA ARG A 177 -11.90 -8.37 -17.47
C ARG A 177 -11.34 -9.51 -16.67
#